data_ebcbf6b45762c0bc2dff111cc8197de3
#
_entry.id   ebcbf6b45762c0bc2dff111cc8197de3
#
_cell.length_a   1.000
_cell.length_b   1.000
_cell.length_c   1.000
_cell.angle_alpha   90.00
_cell.angle_beta   90.00
_cell.angle_gamma   90.00
#
_symmetry.space_group_name_H-M   'P 1'
#
loop_
_entity.id
_entity.type
_entity.pdbx_description
1 polymer ?
#
loop_
_entity_poly.entity_id
_entity_poly.type
_entity_poly.pdbx_seq_one_letter_code
_entity_poly.pdbx_strand_id
1 'polypeptide(L)'
;VTATVAVIIDYQNIHLTAHDCFAPPGTPKHETLIHPLLFAEQVMERRRAALAPQWMARVPDLPPIGELAHVAVYRGAPANRHDSIAYSRSQAQRSQWTRDRRVKVIYRTLRYQWDSTVGDWNKQEKGVDVLTALDAYRKAVQGTYDVVILASHDTDLIPVLETYDTDRNESSGRLETTGWQGCKRLKARGVTTWDTRLDAKAFVRSRDRRNYT
;
A
#
# COMPACT_ATOMS: atom_id res chain seq x y z
N VAL A 1 -17.67 10.30 -17.55
CA VAL A 1 -16.26 9.84 -17.39
C VAL A 1 -16.24 8.92 -16.17
N THR A 2 -15.62 7.74 -16.29
CA THR A 2 -15.46 6.82 -15.16
C THR A 2 -14.39 7.37 -14.22
N ALA A 3 -14.67 7.42 -12.92
CA ALA A 3 -13.72 7.91 -11.92
C ALA A 3 -12.44 7.05 -11.88
N THR A 4 -11.32 7.68 -11.67
CA THR A 4 -9.99 7.06 -11.62
C THR A 4 -9.53 6.81 -10.19
N VAL A 5 -8.97 5.64 -9.90
CA VAL A 5 -8.51 5.25 -8.57
C VAL A 5 -7.02 4.93 -8.59
N ALA A 6 -6.28 5.53 -7.65
CA ALA A 6 -4.90 5.18 -7.36
C ALA A 6 -4.80 4.44 -6.00
N VAL A 7 -3.98 3.39 -5.94
CA VAL A 7 -3.63 2.70 -4.69
C VAL A 7 -2.16 2.94 -4.39
N ILE A 8 -1.87 3.55 -3.24
CA ILE A 8 -0.52 3.88 -2.77
C ILE A 8 -0.18 2.92 -1.63
N ILE A 9 0.82 2.08 -1.83
CA ILE A 9 1.12 0.94 -0.96
C ILE A 9 2.43 1.17 -0.21
N ASP A 10 2.34 1.25 1.10
CA ASP A 10 3.45 0.99 2.01
C ASP A 10 3.69 -0.53 2.05
N TYR A 11 4.57 -0.98 1.15
CA TYR A 11 4.66 -2.40 0.83
C TYR A 11 5.11 -3.26 2.01
N GLN A 12 6.13 -2.81 2.72
CA GLN A 12 6.68 -3.61 3.81
C GLN A 12 5.68 -3.74 4.96
N ASN A 13 5.00 -2.66 5.30
CA ASN A 13 3.97 -2.65 6.32
C ASN A 13 2.79 -3.57 5.94
N ILE A 14 2.24 -3.43 4.73
CA ILE A 14 1.14 -4.27 4.24
C ILE A 14 1.56 -5.76 4.16
N HIS A 15 2.76 -6.06 3.65
CA HIS A 15 3.24 -7.44 3.52
C HIS A 15 3.49 -8.10 4.87
N LEU A 16 4.25 -7.45 5.76
CA LEU A 16 4.61 -8.05 7.06
C LEU A 16 3.38 -8.20 7.95
N THR A 17 2.48 -7.22 7.96
CA THR A 17 1.22 -7.32 8.70
C THR A 17 0.35 -8.48 8.19
N ALA A 18 0.26 -8.67 6.86
CA ALA A 18 -0.47 -9.82 6.31
C ALA A 18 0.19 -11.14 6.67
N HIS A 19 1.52 -11.22 6.64
CA HIS A 19 2.26 -12.39 7.09
C HIS A 19 1.91 -12.75 8.54
N ASP A 20 1.99 -11.78 9.43
CA ASP A 20 1.77 -11.99 10.87
C ASP A 20 0.30 -12.36 11.18
N CYS A 21 -0.67 -11.82 10.40
CA CYS A 21 -2.09 -12.09 10.60
C CYS A 21 -2.58 -13.41 9.97
N PHE A 22 -2.01 -13.83 8.84
CA PHE A 22 -2.63 -14.87 8.00
C PHE A 22 -1.70 -16.03 7.63
N ALA A 23 -0.38 -15.92 7.82
CA ALA A 23 0.52 -16.99 7.49
C ALA A 23 0.51 -18.07 8.60
N PRO A 24 0.61 -19.35 8.26
CA PRO A 24 0.85 -20.39 9.25
C PRO A 24 2.14 -20.14 10.04
N PRO A 25 2.19 -20.51 11.33
CA PRO A 25 3.41 -20.39 12.13
C PRO A 25 4.61 -21.06 11.43
N GLY A 26 5.76 -20.40 11.45
CA GLY A 26 7.00 -20.89 10.84
C GLY A 26 7.12 -20.67 9.33
N THR A 27 6.10 -20.08 8.67
CA THR A 27 6.20 -19.72 7.25
C THR A 27 7.25 -18.63 7.04
N PRO A 28 8.21 -18.81 6.13
CA PRO A 28 9.19 -17.75 5.82
C PRO A 28 8.52 -16.52 5.17
N LYS A 29 8.94 -15.32 5.55
CA LYS A 29 8.37 -14.07 5.03
C LYS A 29 8.42 -13.96 3.50
N HIS A 30 9.46 -14.49 2.86
CA HIS A 30 9.59 -14.46 1.40
C HIS A 30 8.58 -15.34 0.66
N GLU A 31 7.96 -16.29 1.35
CA GLU A 31 6.90 -17.13 0.78
C GLU A 31 5.53 -16.46 0.84
N THR A 32 5.37 -15.37 1.57
CA THR A 32 4.11 -14.65 1.74
C THR A 32 4.05 -13.32 1.02
N LEU A 33 4.93 -13.12 0.04
CA LEU A 33 4.94 -11.91 -0.78
C LEU A 33 3.57 -11.62 -1.37
N ILE A 34 3.25 -10.34 -1.45
CA ILE A 34 2.02 -9.83 -2.04
C ILE A 34 2.35 -9.24 -3.41
N HIS A 35 1.59 -9.64 -4.43
CA HIS A 35 1.67 -9.00 -5.74
C HIS A 35 0.87 -7.69 -5.71
N PRO A 36 1.51 -6.52 -5.94
CA PRO A 36 0.88 -5.23 -5.72
C PRO A 36 -0.39 -5.01 -6.54
N LEU A 37 -0.40 -5.46 -7.80
CA LEU A 37 -1.57 -5.35 -8.66
C LEU A 37 -2.72 -6.21 -8.13
N LEU A 38 -2.46 -7.48 -7.80
CA LEU A 38 -3.50 -8.37 -7.27
C LEU A 38 -4.06 -7.84 -5.95
N PHE A 39 -3.21 -7.27 -5.09
CA PHE A 39 -3.67 -6.61 -3.87
C PHE A 39 -4.60 -5.44 -4.18
N ALA A 40 -4.20 -4.55 -5.08
CA ALA A 40 -5.01 -3.40 -5.47
C ALA A 40 -6.35 -3.83 -6.11
N GLU A 41 -6.35 -4.90 -6.91
CA GLU A 41 -7.58 -5.46 -7.49
C GLU A 41 -8.51 -6.03 -6.40
N GLN A 42 -7.98 -6.68 -5.35
CA GLN A 42 -8.79 -7.11 -4.20
C GLN A 42 -9.34 -5.91 -3.41
N VAL A 43 -8.58 -4.82 -3.27
CA VAL A 43 -9.09 -3.57 -2.68
C VAL A 43 -10.27 -3.04 -3.50
N MET A 44 -10.13 -2.97 -4.81
CA MET A 44 -11.19 -2.48 -5.71
C MET A 44 -12.43 -3.38 -5.68
N GLU A 45 -12.26 -4.70 -5.71
CA GLU A 45 -13.36 -5.67 -5.62
C GLU A 45 -14.14 -5.48 -4.31
N ARG A 46 -13.43 -5.44 -3.19
CA ARG A 46 -14.05 -5.29 -1.87
C ARG A 46 -14.73 -3.94 -1.69
N ARG A 47 -14.06 -2.87 -2.16
CA ARG A 47 -14.60 -1.51 -2.13
C ARG A 47 -15.89 -1.41 -2.96
N ARG A 48 -15.90 -1.94 -4.16
CA ARG A 48 -17.08 -1.97 -5.03
C ARG A 48 -18.24 -2.73 -4.37
N ALA A 49 -17.97 -3.91 -3.81
CA ALA A 49 -18.98 -4.70 -3.12
C ALA A 49 -19.59 -3.97 -1.92
N ALA A 50 -18.82 -3.16 -1.20
CA ALA A 50 -19.30 -2.36 -0.08
C ALA A 50 -20.08 -1.11 -0.51
N LEU A 51 -19.70 -0.47 -1.62
CA LEU A 51 -20.33 0.76 -2.10
C LEU A 51 -21.60 0.51 -2.91
N ALA A 52 -21.67 -0.53 -3.72
CA ALA A 52 -22.76 -0.76 -4.65
C ALA A 52 -24.15 -0.78 -4.00
N PRO A 53 -24.38 -1.45 -2.86
CA PRO A 53 -25.69 -1.42 -2.20
C PRO A 53 -26.08 -0.01 -1.72
N GLN A 54 -25.10 0.77 -1.25
CA GLN A 54 -25.31 2.13 -0.73
C GLN A 54 -25.63 3.10 -1.88
N TRP A 55 -24.97 2.93 -3.03
CA TRP A 55 -25.29 3.67 -4.25
C TRP A 55 -26.71 3.38 -4.74
N MET A 56 -27.13 2.11 -4.71
CA MET A 56 -28.52 1.72 -5.04
C MET A 56 -29.52 2.35 -4.06
N ALA A 57 -29.18 2.45 -2.77
CA ALA A 57 -29.99 3.09 -1.75
C ALA A 57 -29.91 4.63 -1.79
N ARG A 58 -29.15 5.22 -2.72
CA ARG A 58 -28.95 6.68 -2.88
C ARG A 58 -28.48 7.37 -1.60
N VAL A 59 -27.58 6.71 -0.85
CA VAL A 59 -26.93 7.32 0.32
C VAL A 59 -26.12 8.54 -0.16
N PRO A 60 -26.24 9.71 0.48
CA PRO A 60 -25.52 10.91 0.05
C PRO A 60 -24.02 10.80 0.36
N ASP A 61 -23.21 11.61 -0.34
CA ASP A 61 -21.76 11.79 -0.15
C ASP A 61 -20.90 10.53 -0.25
N LEU A 62 -21.38 9.52 -0.97
CA LEU A 62 -20.59 8.31 -1.22
C LEU A 62 -19.40 8.57 -2.16
N PRO A 63 -18.28 7.89 -1.93
CA PRO A 63 -17.17 7.91 -2.89
C PRO A 63 -17.59 7.30 -4.23
N PRO A 64 -17.06 7.78 -5.36
CA PRO A 64 -17.32 7.16 -6.66
C PRO A 64 -16.76 5.73 -6.72
N ILE A 65 -17.41 4.83 -7.44
CA ILE A 65 -16.93 3.44 -7.57
C ILE A 65 -15.56 3.40 -8.28
N GLY A 66 -15.43 4.00 -9.43
CA GLY A 66 -14.18 4.18 -10.16
C GLY A 66 -13.48 2.90 -10.68
N GLU A 67 -12.43 3.10 -11.46
CA GLU A 67 -11.56 2.07 -12.02
C GLU A 67 -10.11 2.25 -11.57
N LEU A 68 -9.39 1.13 -11.39
CA LEU A 68 -7.98 1.13 -10.99
C LEU A 68 -7.11 1.68 -12.13
N ALA A 69 -6.58 2.89 -11.96
CA ALA A 69 -5.73 3.56 -12.92
C ALA A 69 -4.23 3.50 -12.54
N HIS A 70 -3.91 3.40 -11.25
CA HIS A 70 -2.52 3.45 -10.79
C HIS A 70 -2.29 2.67 -9.50
N VAL A 71 -1.12 2.04 -9.39
CA VAL A 71 -0.62 1.38 -8.18
C VAL A 71 0.81 1.84 -7.93
N ALA A 72 1.05 2.62 -6.88
CA ALA A 72 2.38 3.00 -6.46
C ALA A 72 2.83 2.13 -5.28
N VAL A 73 4.01 1.54 -5.40
CA VAL A 73 4.59 0.62 -4.42
C VAL A 73 5.83 1.25 -3.82
N TYR A 74 5.79 1.59 -2.56
CA TYR A 74 6.93 2.14 -1.83
C TYR A 74 7.56 1.07 -0.95
N ARG A 75 8.88 0.85 -1.07
CA ARG A 75 9.60 -0.08 -0.21
C ARG A 75 11.10 0.20 -0.15
N GLY A 76 11.75 -0.27 0.90
CA GLY A 76 13.19 -0.35 0.99
C GLY A 76 13.77 -1.37 0.00
N ALA A 77 14.90 -1.05 -0.58
CA ALA A 77 15.64 -1.97 -1.46
C ALA A 77 17.04 -2.22 -0.91
N PRO A 78 17.50 -3.49 -0.89
CA PRO A 78 18.87 -3.82 -0.54
C PRO A 78 19.86 -3.13 -1.49
N ALA A 79 21.04 -2.77 -0.96
CA ALA A 79 22.14 -2.27 -1.79
C ALA A 79 22.98 -3.46 -2.28
N ASN A 80 23.29 -3.51 -3.57
CA ASN A 80 24.06 -4.61 -4.18
C ASN A 80 25.38 -4.90 -3.47
N ARG A 81 26.08 -3.87 -3.02
CA ARG A 81 27.37 -3.98 -2.31
C ARG A 81 27.28 -4.66 -0.93
N HIS A 82 26.09 -4.71 -0.31
CA HIS A 82 25.90 -5.30 1.02
C HIS A 82 25.15 -6.63 0.98
N ASP A 83 24.28 -6.83 -0.01
CA ASP A 83 23.47 -8.03 -0.15
C ASP A 83 23.05 -8.19 -1.62
N SER A 84 23.93 -8.78 -2.42
CA SER A 84 23.72 -8.95 -3.87
C SER A 84 22.55 -9.87 -4.20
N ILE A 85 22.32 -10.90 -3.37
CA ILE A 85 21.23 -11.85 -3.56
C ILE A 85 19.87 -11.16 -3.31
N ALA A 86 19.72 -10.48 -2.19
CA ALA A 86 18.47 -9.76 -1.89
C ALA A 86 18.25 -8.60 -2.88
N TYR A 87 19.33 -7.94 -3.34
CA TYR A 87 19.25 -6.94 -4.40
C TYR A 87 18.71 -7.53 -5.69
N SER A 88 19.29 -8.63 -6.18
CA SER A 88 18.86 -9.31 -7.40
C SER A 88 17.39 -9.74 -7.32
N ARG A 89 16.98 -10.32 -6.19
CA ARG A 89 15.59 -10.69 -5.93
C ARG A 89 14.65 -9.48 -5.98
N SER A 90 15.04 -8.36 -5.40
CA SER A 90 14.24 -7.14 -5.42
C SER A 90 14.08 -6.56 -6.83
N GLN A 91 15.14 -6.62 -7.65
CA GLN A 91 15.08 -6.20 -9.05
C GLN A 91 14.19 -7.13 -9.89
N ALA A 92 14.26 -8.44 -9.67
CA ALA A 92 13.39 -9.41 -10.34
C ALA A 92 11.90 -9.18 -9.98
N GLN A 93 11.59 -8.92 -8.70
CA GLN A 93 10.24 -8.53 -8.25
C GLN A 93 9.77 -7.26 -8.95
N ARG A 94 10.61 -6.20 -8.95
CA ARG A 94 10.27 -4.95 -9.62
C ARG A 94 9.97 -5.18 -11.10
N SER A 95 10.86 -5.86 -11.82
CA SER A 95 10.70 -6.17 -13.25
C SER A 95 9.40 -6.91 -13.53
N GLN A 96 9.02 -7.82 -12.64
CA GLN A 96 7.79 -8.59 -12.80
C GLN A 96 6.54 -7.76 -12.50
N TRP A 97 6.54 -7.00 -11.41
CA TRP A 97 5.38 -6.20 -10.99
C TRP A 97 5.10 -5.05 -11.95
N THR A 98 6.13 -4.44 -12.52
CA THR A 98 5.99 -3.34 -13.49
C THR A 98 5.65 -3.77 -14.92
N ARG A 99 5.40 -5.06 -15.18
CA ARG A 99 4.87 -5.52 -16.47
C ARG A 99 3.50 -4.95 -16.76
N ASP A 100 2.69 -4.75 -15.73
CA ASP A 100 1.46 -3.96 -15.87
C ASP A 100 1.82 -2.48 -15.73
N ARG A 101 1.49 -1.69 -16.75
CA ARG A 101 1.81 -0.26 -16.83
C ARG A 101 1.16 0.58 -15.72
N ARG A 102 0.14 0.07 -15.05
CA ARG A 102 -0.48 0.74 -13.90
C ARG A 102 0.41 0.68 -12.66
N VAL A 103 1.33 -0.28 -12.58
CA VAL A 103 2.19 -0.50 -11.41
C VAL A 103 3.50 0.25 -11.53
N LYS A 104 3.79 1.11 -10.55
CA LYS A 104 5.06 1.79 -10.40
C LYS A 104 5.70 1.41 -9.07
N VAL A 105 6.94 0.90 -9.12
CA VAL A 105 7.70 0.55 -7.91
C VAL A 105 8.75 1.61 -7.64
N ILE A 106 8.68 2.20 -6.47
CA ILE A 106 9.58 3.25 -5.98
C ILE A 106 10.44 2.64 -4.87
N TYR A 107 11.73 2.54 -5.13
CA TYR A 107 12.70 2.02 -4.18
C TYR A 107 13.41 3.14 -3.44
N ARG A 108 13.62 2.94 -2.14
CA ARG A 108 14.55 3.70 -1.33
C ARG A 108 15.61 2.74 -0.79
N THR A 109 16.90 3.03 -1.07
CA THR A 109 18.00 2.17 -0.61
C THR A 109 18.00 2.08 0.91
N LEU A 110 18.08 0.86 1.45
CA LEU A 110 18.21 0.62 2.88
C LEU A 110 19.46 1.33 3.43
N ARG A 111 19.38 1.83 4.65
CA ARG A 111 20.57 2.25 5.39
C ARG A 111 21.23 1.03 6.03
N TYR A 112 22.54 1.02 5.98
CA TYR A 112 23.37 -0.02 6.56
C TYR A 112 24.22 0.61 7.66
N GLN A 113 24.17 0.05 8.85
CA GLN A 113 25.01 0.42 9.97
C GLN A 113 25.70 -0.84 10.48
N TRP A 114 27.03 -0.79 10.56
CA TRP A 114 27.79 -1.90 11.10
C TRP A 114 27.49 -2.07 12.58
N ASP A 115 27.14 -3.27 12.98
CA ASP A 115 26.95 -3.64 14.39
C ASP A 115 28.13 -4.52 14.82
N SER A 116 29.06 -3.94 15.58
CA SER A 116 30.25 -4.63 16.06
C SER A 116 29.94 -5.71 17.11
N THR A 117 28.76 -5.70 17.72
CA THR A 117 28.36 -6.71 18.72
C THR A 117 27.90 -8.01 18.06
N VAL A 118 27.31 -7.92 16.90
CA VAL A 118 26.80 -9.06 16.09
C VAL A 118 27.78 -9.42 14.96
N GLY A 119 28.67 -8.49 14.58
CA GLY A 119 29.60 -8.68 13.46
C GLY A 119 28.91 -8.69 12.09
N ASP A 120 27.77 -8.00 11.95
CA ASP A 120 26.98 -7.93 10.72
C ASP A 120 26.41 -6.52 10.52
N TRP A 121 25.85 -6.28 9.32
CA TRP A 121 25.20 -5.05 8.96
C TRP A 121 23.76 -5.02 9.43
N ASN A 122 23.43 -4.07 10.30
CA ASN A 122 22.04 -3.75 10.62
C ASN A 122 21.42 -3.01 9.43
N LYS A 123 20.30 -3.53 8.93
CA LYS A 123 19.57 -3.02 7.76
C LYS A 123 18.33 -2.26 8.23
N GLN A 124 18.26 -0.98 7.91
CA GLN A 124 17.14 -0.14 8.31
C GLN A 124 16.47 0.51 7.10
N GLU A 125 15.17 0.35 7.00
CA GLU A 125 14.33 1.15 6.11
C GLU A 125 14.19 2.56 6.70
N LYS A 126 14.38 3.60 5.89
CA LYS A 126 14.26 4.97 6.38
C LYS A 126 13.66 5.90 5.34
N GLY A 127 12.54 6.54 5.72
CA GLY A 127 11.84 7.55 4.93
C GLY A 127 11.04 6.98 3.74
N VAL A 128 10.69 5.69 3.75
CA VAL A 128 9.74 5.09 2.81
C VAL A 128 8.33 5.54 3.17
N ASP A 129 8.00 5.54 4.46
CA ASP A 129 6.81 6.09 5.08
C ASP A 129 6.55 7.54 4.66
N VAL A 130 7.58 8.40 4.76
CA VAL A 130 7.50 9.80 4.35
C VAL A 130 7.20 9.93 2.85
N LEU A 131 7.84 9.13 1.99
CA LEU A 131 7.57 9.17 0.55
C LEU A 131 6.16 8.70 0.22
N THR A 132 5.69 7.65 0.90
CA THR A 132 4.33 7.11 0.76
C THR A 132 3.30 8.18 1.17
N ALA A 133 3.52 8.82 2.32
CA ALA A 133 2.72 9.92 2.84
C ALA A 133 2.59 11.08 1.84
N LEU A 134 3.74 11.59 1.39
CA LEU A 134 3.80 12.73 0.48
C LEU A 134 3.14 12.44 -0.88
N ASP A 135 3.30 11.22 -1.40
CA ASP A 135 2.69 10.85 -2.69
C ASP A 135 1.18 10.73 -2.57
N ALA A 136 0.68 10.07 -1.52
CA ALA A 136 -0.75 9.93 -1.27
C ALA A 136 -1.40 11.31 -1.08
N TYR A 137 -0.84 12.15 -0.21
CA TYR A 137 -1.31 13.51 0.03
C TYR A 137 -1.35 14.34 -1.26
N ARG A 138 -0.20 14.40 -1.97
CA ARG A 138 -0.08 15.22 -3.17
C ARG A 138 -1.07 14.82 -4.26
N LYS A 139 -1.20 13.51 -4.53
CA LYS A 139 -2.13 13.01 -5.54
C LYS A 139 -3.60 13.30 -5.19
N ALA A 140 -3.94 13.21 -3.90
CA ALA A 140 -5.29 13.51 -3.42
C ALA A 140 -5.59 15.00 -3.51
N VAL A 141 -4.74 15.87 -2.93
CA VAL A 141 -4.97 17.33 -2.90
C VAL A 141 -4.97 17.93 -4.31
N GLN A 142 -4.10 17.45 -5.20
CA GLN A 142 -4.03 17.93 -6.58
C GLN A 142 -5.12 17.34 -7.51
N GLY A 143 -5.97 16.43 -7.02
CA GLY A 143 -6.97 15.80 -7.86
C GLY A 143 -6.39 15.02 -9.05
N THR A 144 -5.17 14.48 -8.91
CA THR A 144 -4.53 13.67 -9.96
C THR A 144 -5.34 12.42 -10.29
N TYR A 145 -6.03 11.91 -9.28
CA TYR A 145 -7.02 10.84 -9.36
C TYR A 145 -8.25 11.22 -8.55
N ASP A 146 -9.42 10.76 -8.98
CA ASP A 146 -10.68 11.04 -8.27
C ASP A 146 -10.71 10.38 -6.88
N VAL A 147 -9.98 9.26 -6.73
CA VAL A 147 -9.80 8.57 -5.44
C VAL A 147 -8.34 8.12 -5.29
N VAL A 148 -7.76 8.41 -4.14
CA VAL A 148 -6.45 7.94 -3.72
C VAL A 148 -6.63 7.07 -2.48
N ILE A 149 -6.20 5.81 -2.53
CA ILE A 149 -6.32 4.85 -1.44
C ILE A 149 -4.94 4.60 -0.84
N LEU A 150 -4.74 5.04 0.40
CA LEU A 150 -3.50 4.78 1.15
C LEU A 150 -3.59 3.41 1.84
N ALA A 151 -2.69 2.51 1.50
CA ALA A 151 -2.58 1.16 2.04
C ALA A 151 -1.44 1.08 3.05
N SER A 152 -1.75 1.12 4.33
CA SER A 152 -0.82 0.93 5.45
C SER A 152 -1.59 0.70 6.76
N HIS A 153 -0.89 0.17 7.77
CA HIS A 153 -1.33 0.08 9.16
C HIS A 153 -0.50 0.97 10.08
N ASP A 154 0.48 1.69 9.52
CA ASP A 154 1.38 2.54 10.28
C ASP A 154 0.69 3.82 10.73
N THR A 155 0.49 3.95 12.04
CA THR A 155 -0.17 5.12 12.63
C THR A 155 0.61 6.42 12.46
N ASP A 156 1.90 6.37 12.13
CA ASP A 156 2.71 7.55 11.84
C ASP A 156 2.26 8.24 10.53
N LEU A 157 1.42 7.56 9.73
CA LEU A 157 0.77 8.14 8.56
C LEU A 157 -0.56 8.86 8.84
N ILE A 158 -1.06 8.85 10.09
CA ILE A 158 -2.29 9.57 10.46
C ILE A 158 -2.24 11.07 10.11
N PRO A 159 -1.12 11.79 10.31
CA PRO A 159 -1.03 13.20 9.93
C PRO A 159 -1.34 13.49 8.46
N VAL A 160 -1.18 12.50 7.57
CA VAL A 160 -1.56 12.64 6.15
C VAL A 160 -3.06 12.87 6.00
N LEU A 161 -3.88 12.14 6.76
CA LEU A 161 -5.33 12.26 6.73
C LEU A 161 -5.79 13.60 7.29
N GLU A 162 -5.16 14.06 8.38
CA GLU A 162 -5.46 15.34 9.03
C GLU A 162 -5.10 16.53 8.13
N THR A 163 -3.89 16.50 7.55
CA THR A 163 -3.43 17.55 6.63
C THR A 163 -4.28 17.58 5.37
N TYR A 164 -4.59 16.41 4.79
CA TYR A 164 -5.48 16.33 3.63
C TYR A 164 -6.86 16.90 3.93
N ASP A 165 -7.47 16.59 5.07
CA ASP A 165 -8.81 17.10 5.43
C ASP A 165 -8.83 18.63 5.58
N THR A 166 -7.71 19.21 6.02
CA THR A 166 -7.53 20.68 6.11
C THR A 166 -7.35 21.34 4.74
N ASP A 167 -6.58 20.70 3.84
CA ASP A 167 -6.11 21.32 2.59
C ASP A 167 -6.98 20.99 1.37
N ARG A 168 -7.88 20.00 1.48
CA ARG A 168 -8.76 19.58 0.38
C ARG A 168 -9.71 20.71 -0.05
N ASN A 169 -9.96 20.76 -1.33
CA ASN A 169 -10.88 21.70 -1.98
C ASN A 169 -11.75 20.95 -3.02
N GLU A 170 -12.59 21.68 -3.75
CA GLU A 170 -13.51 21.11 -4.75
C GLU A 170 -12.84 20.31 -5.88
N SER A 171 -11.58 20.65 -6.20
CA SER A 171 -10.81 19.93 -7.22
C SER A 171 -10.03 18.74 -6.67
N SER A 172 -10.00 18.52 -5.37
CA SER A 172 -9.25 17.43 -4.75
C SER A 172 -9.95 16.08 -4.99
N GLY A 173 -9.16 15.04 -5.25
CA GLY A 173 -9.64 13.67 -5.20
C GLY A 173 -9.85 13.22 -3.75
N ARG A 174 -10.68 12.22 -3.53
CA ARG A 174 -10.94 11.67 -2.19
C ARG A 174 -9.75 10.86 -1.69
N LEU A 175 -9.32 11.08 -0.46
CA LEU A 175 -8.34 10.23 0.22
C LEU A 175 -9.07 9.17 1.05
N GLU A 176 -8.75 7.91 0.80
CA GLU A 176 -9.31 6.73 1.47
C GLU A 176 -8.18 5.89 2.06
N THR A 177 -8.52 4.94 2.92
CA THR A 177 -7.56 4.01 3.51
C THR A 177 -7.92 2.57 3.23
N THR A 178 -6.92 1.69 3.28
CA THR A 178 -7.11 0.25 3.21
C THR A 178 -6.08 -0.51 4.02
N GLY A 179 -6.41 -1.73 4.38
CA GLY A 179 -5.53 -2.65 5.08
C GLY A 179 -6.23 -3.97 5.42
N TRP A 180 -5.60 -4.77 6.27
CA TRP A 180 -6.11 -6.09 6.64
C TRP A 180 -7.11 -6.02 7.79
N GLN A 181 -8.11 -6.92 7.78
CA GLN A 181 -9.03 -7.11 8.90
C GLN A 181 -8.27 -7.56 10.15
N GLY A 182 -8.73 -7.12 11.32
CA GLY A 182 -8.10 -7.44 12.59
C GLY A 182 -6.89 -6.59 12.94
N CYS A 183 -6.38 -5.76 12.01
CA CYS A 183 -5.21 -4.92 12.21
C CYS A 183 -5.58 -3.46 12.47
N LYS A 184 -4.63 -2.65 12.98
CA LYS A 184 -4.82 -1.22 13.22
C LYS A 184 -5.35 -0.53 11.97
N ARG A 185 -6.22 0.44 12.17
CA ARG A 185 -6.74 1.30 11.09
C ARG A 185 -6.05 2.65 11.12
N LEU A 186 -5.75 3.17 9.94
CA LEU A 186 -5.42 4.58 9.81
C LEU A 186 -6.71 5.39 10.00
N LYS A 187 -6.85 6.04 11.13
CA LYS A 187 -8.02 6.84 11.47
C LYS A 187 -7.60 8.07 12.24
N ALA A 188 -7.83 9.24 11.65
CA ALA A 188 -7.63 10.53 12.30
C ALA A 188 -8.89 10.95 13.08
N ARG A 189 -8.69 11.65 14.19
CA ARG A 189 -9.79 12.14 15.01
C ARG A 189 -10.52 13.28 14.27
N GLY A 190 -11.83 13.17 14.15
CA GLY A 190 -12.65 14.18 13.47
C GLY A 190 -12.65 14.09 11.94
N VAL A 191 -11.81 13.24 11.34
CA VAL A 191 -11.77 13.06 9.89
C VAL A 191 -12.57 11.83 9.48
N THR A 192 -13.52 12.02 8.56
CA THR A 192 -14.28 10.92 7.99
C THR A 192 -13.60 10.41 6.73
N THR A 193 -13.13 9.16 6.78
CA THR A 193 -12.42 8.52 5.68
C THR A 193 -13.06 7.16 5.38
N TRP A 194 -13.28 6.87 4.10
CA TRP A 194 -13.68 5.53 3.69
C TRP A 194 -12.52 4.56 3.90
N ASP A 195 -12.78 3.43 4.57
CA ASP A 195 -11.77 2.43 4.91
C ASP A 195 -12.19 1.04 4.43
N THR A 196 -11.45 0.50 3.47
CA THR A 196 -11.71 -0.83 2.89
C THR A 196 -10.84 -1.87 3.57
N ARG A 197 -11.47 -2.91 4.15
CA ARG A 197 -10.73 -3.97 4.86
C ARG A 197 -10.76 -5.30 4.13
N LEU A 198 -9.57 -5.88 3.97
CA LEU A 198 -9.34 -7.15 3.28
C LEU A 198 -9.20 -8.30 4.27
N ASP A 199 -9.82 -9.43 3.96
CA ASP A 199 -9.80 -10.65 4.76
C ASP A 199 -8.69 -11.64 4.32
N ALA A 200 -8.61 -12.78 5.01
CA ALA A 200 -7.66 -13.84 4.68
C ALA A 200 -7.84 -14.40 3.24
N LYS A 201 -9.08 -14.38 2.70
CA LYS A 201 -9.31 -14.82 1.31
C LYS A 201 -8.68 -13.85 0.32
N ALA A 202 -8.81 -12.56 0.56
CA ALA A 202 -8.17 -11.53 -0.23
C ALA A 202 -6.63 -11.62 -0.15
N PHE A 203 -6.06 -11.93 1.05
CA PHE A 203 -4.63 -12.21 1.18
C PHE A 203 -4.19 -13.36 0.27
N VAL A 204 -4.86 -14.50 0.32
CA VAL A 204 -4.54 -15.68 -0.52
C VAL A 204 -4.58 -15.34 -2.02
N ARG A 205 -5.56 -14.52 -2.46
CA ARG A 205 -5.69 -14.07 -3.85
C ARG A 205 -4.63 -13.03 -4.24
N SER A 206 -4.13 -12.27 -3.27
CA SER A 206 -3.11 -11.25 -3.50
C SER A 206 -1.68 -11.79 -3.49
N ARG A 207 -1.47 -13.07 -3.14
CA ARG A 207 -0.12 -13.63 -3.01
C ARG A 207 0.63 -13.65 -4.33
N ASP A 208 1.89 -13.21 -4.27
CA ASP A 208 2.86 -13.43 -5.33
C ASP A 208 3.50 -14.81 -5.15
N ARG A 209 3.10 -15.76 -6.01
CA ARG A 209 3.52 -17.17 -5.92
C ARG A 209 4.81 -17.46 -6.73
N ARG A 210 5.46 -16.42 -7.23
CA ARG A 210 6.67 -16.60 -8.04
C ARG A 210 7.87 -16.81 -7.16
N ASN A 211 8.75 -17.69 -7.61
CA ASN A 211 10.07 -17.83 -7.05
C ASN A 211 10.99 -16.78 -7.69
N TYR A 212 11.67 -15.98 -6.87
CA TYR A 212 12.62 -14.94 -7.27
C TYR A 212 14.05 -15.32 -6.86
N THR A 213 14.33 -16.61 -6.65
CA THR A 213 15.70 -17.10 -6.34
C THR A 213 16.55 -17.19 -7.57
#